data_eaf6f492f28706e45399a1ffd2792e2e
#
_entry.id   eaf6f492f28706e45399a1ffd2792e2e
#
_cell.length_a   1.000
_cell.length_b   1.000
_cell.length_c   1.000
_cell.angle_alpha   90.00
_cell.angle_beta   90.00
_cell.angle_gamma   90.00
#
_symmetry.space_group_name_H-M   'P 1'
#
loop_
_entity.id
_entity.type
_entity.pdbx_description
1 polymer ?
#
loop_
_entity_poly.entity_id
_entity_poly.type
_entity_poly.pdbx_seq_one_letter_code
_entity_poly.pdbx_strand_id
1 'polypeptide(L)'
;ATFSLVGAALEAHHHSMGVGVQSVIKRLPIMVAPILGGTLIDHFGIIPGVRIALIVSIFLSALTIFVQRQFREDSAESRVPVAAAERWSFWRSLRQFNPPMRRLLLSDILIRFCERVPYAWIVIFAMDYIGMSAQQVGILTTIEMLAATLCIIPASHYADRYGREPFVIVTFIMFTLFPISLLMSRSFSALAIAFTIRGLKEFGDTSRKALIIGYSEPERRGQMIGAYYLVRDLVVSTGAILGAYLWKLGPALNFLGAAALGVAGTIFYIRTTRRSRQSALTNLKNELETRRTRWK
;
A
#
# COMPACT_ATOMS: atom_id res chain seq x y z
N ALA A 1 -9.92 -17.01 -4.22
CA ALA A 1 -11.34 -17.39 -4.29
C ALA A 1 -12.17 -16.40 -5.13
N THR A 2 -12.26 -15.09 -4.79
CA THR A 2 -13.13 -14.13 -5.52
C THR A 2 -12.70 -13.89 -6.97
N PHE A 3 -11.38 -13.83 -7.23
CA PHE A 3 -10.86 -13.69 -8.59
C PHE A 3 -11.11 -14.93 -9.47
N SER A 4 -11.10 -16.13 -8.88
CA SER A 4 -11.39 -17.36 -9.59
C SER A 4 -12.87 -17.46 -9.94
N LEU A 5 -13.77 -16.98 -9.08
CA LEU A 5 -15.21 -16.91 -9.35
C LEU A 5 -15.55 -15.92 -10.47
N VAL A 6 -14.93 -14.73 -10.47
CA VAL A 6 -15.10 -13.75 -11.55
C VAL A 6 -14.55 -14.28 -12.87
N GLY A 7 -13.41 -15.00 -12.83
CA GLY A 7 -12.84 -15.62 -14.03
C GLY A 7 -13.66 -16.79 -14.58
N ALA A 8 -14.40 -17.50 -13.72
CA ALA A 8 -15.28 -18.59 -14.15
C ALA A 8 -16.66 -18.10 -14.64
N ALA A 9 -17.13 -16.95 -14.14
CA ALA A 9 -18.46 -16.41 -14.45
C ALA A 9 -18.50 -15.47 -15.66
N LEU A 10 -17.35 -14.97 -16.14
CA LEU A 10 -17.28 -14.00 -17.22
C LEU A 10 -16.42 -14.51 -18.37
N GLU A 11 -16.84 -14.21 -19.61
CA GLU A 11 -16.02 -14.43 -20.80
C GLU A 11 -14.69 -13.63 -20.74
N ALA A 12 -13.64 -14.15 -21.36
CA ALA A 12 -12.29 -13.59 -21.31
C ALA A 12 -12.22 -12.08 -21.66
N HIS A 13 -13.11 -11.62 -22.54
CA HIS A 13 -13.21 -10.22 -22.97
C HIS A 13 -13.73 -9.29 -21.85
N HIS A 14 -14.46 -9.80 -20.87
CA HIS A 14 -15.05 -9.02 -19.79
C HIS A 14 -14.34 -9.17 -18.43
N HIS A 15 -13.23 -9.92 -18.36
CA HIS A 15 -12.49 -10.14 -17.12
C HIS A 15 -11.95 -8.83 -16.52
N SER A 16 -11.44 -7.89 -17.33
CA SER A 16 -10.97 -6.58 -16.86
C SER A 16 -12.08 -5.77 -16.20
N MET A 17 -13.28 -5.76 -16.82
CA MET A 17 -14.44 -5.05 -16.32
C MET A 17 -14.95 -5.65 -15.00
N GLY A 18 -15.00 -6.98 -14.91
CA GLY A 18 -15.38 -7.69 -13.69
C GLY A 18 -14.44 -7.42 -12.50
N VAL A 19 -13.14 -7.40 -12.74
CA VAL A 19 -12.14 -7.04 -11.73
C VAL A 19 -12.27 -5.56 -11.33
N GLY A 20 -12.55 -4.67 -12.29
CA GLY A 20 -12.80 -3.25 -12.04
C GLY A 20 -14.02 -3.03 -11.14
N VAL A 21 -15.16 -3.62 -11.51
CA VAL A 21 -16.40 -3.55 -10.71
C VAL A 21 -16.19 -4.11 -9.30
N GLN A 22 -15.54 -5.27 -9.17
CA GLN A 22 -15.22 -5.85 -7.88
C GLN A 22 -14.36 -4.91 -7.01
N SER A 23 -13.39 -4.22 -7.62
CA SER A 23 -12.53 -3.27 -6.92
C SER A 23 -13.31 -2.06 -6.39
N VAL A 24 -14.26 -1.55 -7.16
CA VAL A 24 -15.15 -0.46 -6.74
C VAL A 24 -16.07 -0.93 -5.60
N ILE A 25 -16.74 -2.08 -5.76
CA ILE A 25 -17.64 -2.64 -4.73
C ILE A 25 -16.92 -2.83 -3.40
N LYS A 26 -15.67 -3.32 -3.40
CA LYS A 26 -14.89 -3.47 -2.17
C LYS A 26 -14.55 -2.14 -1.49
N ARG A 27 -14.43 -1.06 -2.24
CA ARG A 27 -14.04 0.26 -1.70
C ARG A 27 -15.22 1.04 -1.11
N LEU A 28 -16.46 0.80 -1.59
CA LEU A 28 -17.65 1.49 -1.08
C LEU A 28 -17.83 1.36 0.44
N PRO A 29 -17.79 0.15 1.03
CA PRO A 29 -17.87 0.00 2.49
C PRO A 29 -16.72 0.70 3.23
N ILE A 30 -15.50 0.66 2.68
CA ILE A 30 -14.31 1.29 3.28
C ILE A 30 -14.44 2.81 3.30
N MET A 31 -15.15 3.40 2.33
CA MET A 31 -15.42 4.84 2.27
C MET A 31 -16.50 5.29 3.27
N VAL A 32 -17.52 4.46 3.48
CA VAL A 32 -18.68 4.81 4.33
C VAL A 32 -18.45 4.47 5.80
N ALA A 33 -17.79 3.36 6.09
CA ALA A 33 -17.60 2.87 7.45
C ALA A 33 -16.94 3.88 8.43
N PRO A 34 -15.95 4.70 8.05
CA PRO A 34 -15.36 5.68 8.96
C PRO A 34 -16.34 6.77 9.41
N ILE A 35 -17.24 7.22 8.52
CA ILE A 35 -18.28 8.20 8.87
C ILE A 35 -19.25 7.58 9.88
N LEU A 36 -19.73 6.36 9.62
CA LEU A 36 -20.62 5.65 10.51
C LEU A 36 -19.96 5.39 11.90
N GLY A 37 -18.70 4.97 11.90
CA GLY A 37 -17.95 4.79 13.13
C GLY A 37 -17.76 6.08 13.91
N GLY A 38 -17.44 7.18 13.23
CA GLY A 38 -17.30 8.49 13.82
C GLY A 38 -18.61 9.00 14.44
N THR A 39 -19.73 8.88 13.73
CA THR A 39 -21.05 9.28 14.26
C THR A 39 -21.45 8.45 15.47
N LEU A 40 -21.17 7.15 15.49
CA LEU A 40 -21.42 6.31 16.68
C LEU A 40 -20.62 6.78 17.91
N ILE A 41 -19.37 7.16 17.72
CA ILE A 41 -18.50 7.64 18.79
C ILE A 41 -18.99 9.01 19.29
N ASP A 42 -19.39 9.92 18.42
CA ASP A 42 -19.87 11.25 18.79
C ASP A 42 -21.21 11.17 19.55
N HIS A 43 -22.11 10.22 19.20
CA HIS A 43 -23.41 10.07 19.87
C HIS A 43 -23.35 9.28 21.17
N PHE A 44 -22.58 8.21 21.23
CA PHE A 44 -22.59 7.26 22.36
C PHE A 44 -21.32 7.36 23.22
N GLY A 45 -20.34 8.18 22.83
CA GLY A 45 -19.03 8.25 23.45
C GLY A 45 -18.08 7.16 22.93
N ILE A 46 -16.79 7.31 23.26
CA ILE A 46 -15.72 6.47 22.68
C ILE A 46 -15.93 4.98 23.00
N ILE A 47 -16.10 4.63 24.28
CA ILE A 47 -16.18 3.22 24.71
C ILE A 47 -17.45 2.53 24.20
N PRO A 48 -18.67 3.07 24.43
CA PRO A 48 -19.89 2.44 23.93
C PRO A 48 -19.97 2.45 22.40
N GLY A 49 -19.56 3.54 21.73
CA GLY A 49 -19.56 3.65 20.28
C GLY A 49 -18.69 2.59 19.61
N VAL A 50 -17.46 2.38 20.14
CA VAL A 50 -16.56 1.33 19.66
C VAL A 50 -17.13 -0.07 19.92
N ARG A 51 -17.76 -0.32 21.09
CA ARG A 51 -18.40 -1.60 21.37
C ARG A 51 -19.52 -1.92 20.39
N ILE A 52 -20.38 -0.95 20.09
CA ILE A 52 -21.45 -1.11 19.10
C ILE A 52 -20.85 -1.43 17.72
N ALA A 53 -19.85 -0.68 17.28
CA ALA A 53 -19.17 -0.92 16.01
C ALA A 53 -18.56 -2.33 15.92
N LEU A 54 -17.96 -2.81 17.01
CA LEU A 54 -17.42 -4.18 17.10
C LEU A 54 -18.51 -5.25 17.01
N ILE A 55 -19.63 -5.08 17.71
CA ILE A 55 -20.76 -6.02 17.67
C ILE A 55 -21.31 -6.11 16.25
N VAL A 56 -21.53 -4.96 15.58
CA VAL A 56 -21.97 -4.90 14.18
C VAL A 56 -20.97 -5.60 13.26
N SER A 57 -19.67 -5.37 13.47
CA SER A 57 -18.61 -6.01 12.66
C SER A 57 -18.59 -7.53 12.84
N ILE A 58 -18.78 -8.03 14.07
CA ILE A 58 -18.88 -9.48 14.36
C ILE A 58 -20.11 -10.07 13.67
N PHE A 59 -21.26 -9.40 13.77
CA PHE A 59 -22.50 -9.85 13.12
C PHE A 59 -22.34 -9.93 11.59
N LEU A 60 -21.80 -8.88 10.96
CA LEU A 60 -21.55 -8.85 9.51
C LEU A 60 -20.55 -9.93 9.08
N SER A 61 -19.53 -10.19 9.91
CA SER A 61 -18.55 -11.25 9.66
C SER A 61 -19.18 -12.63 9.73
N ALA A 62 -20.02 -12.86 10.73
CA ALA A 62 -20.78 -14.13 10.86
C ALA A 62 -21.75 -14.34 9.67
N LEU A 63 -22.44 -13.27 9.26
CA LEU A 63 -23.30 -13.30 8.07
C LEU A 63 -22.50 -13.62 6.80
N THR A 64 -21.32 -13.02 6.65
CA THR A 64 -20.43 -13.30 5.51
C THR A 64 -20.00 -14.78 5.48
N ILE A 65 -19.64 -15.35 6.63
CA ILE A 65 -19.29 -16.78 6.73
C ILE A 65 -20.49 -17.66 6.35
N PHE A 66 -21.68 -17.31 6.83
CA PHE A 66 -22.92 -18.04 6.49
C PHE A 66 -23.20 -18.02 4.98
N VAL A 67 -23.13 -16.84 4.35
CA VAL A 67 -23.31 -16.68 2.91
C VAL A 67 -22.24 -17.45 2.13
N GLN A 68 -20.96 -17.37 2.55
CA GLN A 68 -19.86 -18.09 1.88
C GLN A 68 -20.02 -19.62 1.93
N ARG A 69 -20.64 -20.15 2.99
CA ARG A 69 -20.92 -21.60 3.07
C ARG A 69 -21.90 -22.07 2.01
N GLN A 70 -22.84 -21.22 1.59
CA GLN A 70 -23.80 -21.57 0.55
C GLN A 70 -23.19 -21.65 -0.86
N PHE A 71 -22.05 -20.94 -1.10
CA PHE A 71 -21.37 -20.94 -2.40
C PHE A 71 -20.26 -21.99 -2.52
N ARG A 72 -20.13 -22.93 -1.56
CA ARG A 72 -18.96 -23.82 -1.47
C ARG A 72 -19.09 -25.15 -2.24
N GLU A 73 -20.23 -25.46 -2.82
CA GLU A 73 -20.47 -26.80 -3.39
C GLU A 73 -19.86 -27.04 -4.77
N ASP A 74 -19.52 -26.01 -5.58
CA ASP A 74 -19.11 -26.23 -6.97
C ASP A 74 -17.60 -26.07 -7.26
N SER A 75 -16.76 -25.81 -6.25
CA SER A 75 -15.34 -25.53 -6.47
C SER A 75 -14.38 -26.70 -6.20
N ALA A 76 -14.85 -27.94 -6.20
CA ALA A 76 -14.03 -29.11 -5.89
C ALA A 76 -13.05 -29.52 -7.00
N GLU A 77 -13.16 -29.00 -8.23
CA GLU A 77 -12.40 -29.50 -9.39
C GLU A 77 -11.18 -28.70 -9.83
N SER A 78 -10.84 -27.59 -9.19
CA SER A 78 -9.62 -26.84 -9.55
C SER A 78 -8.54 -26.88 -8.49
N ARG A 79 -8.28 -28.06 -7.95
CA ARG A 79 -6.99 -28.30 -7.29
C ARG A 79 -5.95 -28.54 -8.38
N VAL A 80 -5.35 -27.48 -8.90
CA VAL A 80 -4.05 -27.59 -9.58
C VAL A 80 -3.15 -28.36 -8.60
N PRO A 81 -2.58 -29.54 -8.97
CA PRO A 81 -1.64 -30.24 -8.12
C PRO A 81 -0.54 -29.24 -7.79
N VAL A 82 -0.40 -28.91 -6.53
CA VAL A 82 0.81 -28.25 -6.03
C VAL A 82 1.90 -29.27 -6.27
N ALA A 83 2.56 -29.19 -7.44
CA ALA A 83 3.75 -29.92 -7.73
C ALA A 83 4.65 -29.80 -6.51
N ALA A 84 5.12 -30.92 -6.01
CA ALA A 84 5.81 -31.12 -4.74
C ALA A 84 6.57 -29.86 -4.32
N ALA A 85 6.02 -29.14 -3.37
CA ALA A 85 6.58 -27.88 -2.91
C ALA A 85 7.98 -28.20 -2.40
N GLU A 86 9.01 -27.93 -3.21
CA GLU A 86 10.39 -27.86 -2.70
C GLU A 86 10.29 -27.11 -1.37
N ARG A 87 10.76 -27.73 -0.29
CA ARG A 87 10.65 -27.17 1.08
C ARG A 87 10.99 -25.68 1.01
N TRP A 88 9.97 -24.83 1.16
CA TRP A 88 10.12 -23.40 1.13
C TRP A 88 11.15 -22.98 2.18
N SER A 89 12.27 -22.44 1.75
CA SER A 89 13.26 -21.88 2.63
C SER A 89 13.26 -20.36 2.49
N PHE A 90 12.73 -19.69 3.49
CA PHE A 90 12.71 -18.23 3.59
C PHE A 90 14.09 -17.60 3.32
N TRP A 91 15.14 -18.16 3.96
CA TRP A 91 16.52 -17.69 3.79
C TRP A 91 17.04 -17.85 2.36
N ARG A 92 16.65 -18.94 1.69
CA ARG A 92 16.99 -19.18 0.29
C ARG A 92 16.33 -18.13 -0.61
N SER A 93 15.06 -17.82 -0.39
CA SER A 93 14.32 -16.79 -1.15
C SER A 93 14.93 -15.40 -0.98
N LEU A 94 15.39 -15.03 0.22
CA LEU A 94 16.06 -13.75 0.45
C LEU A 94 17.40 -13.64 -0.27
N ARG A 95 18.18 -14.73 -0.31
CA ARG A 95 19.47 -14.76 -1.03
C ARG A 95 19.30 -14.63 -2.53
N GLN A 96 18.16 -15.04 -3.08
CA GLN A 96 17.84 -14.97 -4.51
C GLN A 96 17.34 -13.57 -4.96
N PHE A 97 17.10 -12.66 -4.01
CA PHE A 97 16.71 -11.30 -4.40
C PHE A 97 17.81 -10.64 -5.23
N ASN A 98 17.44 -10.27 -6.45
CA ASN A 98 18.32 -9.49 -7.31
C ASN A 98 18.55 -8.07 -6.76
N PRO A 99 19.62 -7.39 -7.17
CA PRO A 99 19.94 -6.05 -6.66
C PRO A 99 18.79 -5.02 -6.79
N PRO A 100 18.01 -4.96 -7.89
CA PRO A 100 16.85 -4.07 -7.99
C PRO A 100 15.79 -4.36 -6.92
N MET A 101 15.48 -5.63 -6.67
CA MET A 101 14.47 -6.02 -5.68
C MET A 101 14.90 -5.68 -4.25
N ARG A 102 16.19 -5.88 -3.91
CA ARG A 102 16.74 -5.50 -2.59
C ARG A 102 16.67 -3.99 -2.36
N ARG A 103 16.99 -3.19 -3.39
CA ARG A 103 16.92 -1.72 -3.33
C ARG A 103 15.49 -1.24 -3.15
N LEU A 104 14.55 -1.82 -3.90
CA LEU A 104 13.14 -1.52 -3.75
C LEU A 104 12.63 -1.90 -2.36
N LEU A 105 13.01 -3.08 -1.82
CA LEU A 105 12.65 -3.52 -0.48
C LEU A 105 13.13 -2.55 0.60
N LEU A 106 14.39 -2.13 0.55
CA LEU A 106 14.94 -1.20 1.54
C LEU A 106 14.24 0.16 1.48
N SER A 107 14.00 0.69 0.27
CA SER A 107 13.24 1.93 0.11
C SER A 107 11.81 1.79 0.62
N ASP A 108 11.15 0.67 0.30
CA ASP A 108 9.76 0.40 0.72
C ASP A 108 9.66 0.26 2.25
N ILE A 109 10.64 -0.35 2.90
CA ILE A 109 10.72 -0.41 4.37
C ILE A 109 10.78 1.00 4.96
N LEU A 110 11.68 1.87 4.48
CA LEU A 110 11.81 3.24 4.98
C LEU A 110 10.53 4.06 4.79
N ILE A 111 9.90 3.94 3.63
CA ILE A 111 8.63 4.61 3.34
C ILE A 111 7.49 4.06 4.20
N ARG A 112 7.45 2.75 4.43
CA ARG A 112 6.44 2.16 5.31
C ARG A 112 6.65 2.51 6.78
N PHE A 113 7.88 2.74 7.22
CA PHE A 113 8.15 3.34 8.53
C PHE A 113 7.58 4.76 8.62
N CYS A 114 7.75 5.58 7.56
CA CYS A 114 7.15 6.92 7.50
C CYS A 114 5.64 6.88 7.68
N GLU A 115 4.95 5.86 7.19
CA GLU A 115 3.52 5.65 7.39
C GLU A 115 3.21 5.09 8.79
N ARG A 116 3.97 4.09 9.24
CA ARG A 116 3.66 3.32 10.45
C ARG A 116 3.91 4.07 11.75
N VAL A 117 4.98 4.86 11.79
CA VAL A 117 5.34 5.66 12.98
C VAL A 117 4.21 6.59 13.43
N PRO A 118 3.59 7.42 12.58
CA PRO A 118 2.51 8.31 13.00
C PRO A 118 1.13 7.66 13.00
N TYR A 119 0.97 6.44 12.50
CA TYR A 119 -0.33 5.85 12.16
C TYR A 119 -1.39 5.95 13.28
N ALA A 120 -1.07 5.49 14.49
CA ALA A 120 -1.99 5.54 15.63
C ALA A 120 -2.22 6.96 16.13
N TRP A 121 -1.27 7.86 15.94
CA TRP A 121 -1.24 9.20 16.50
C TRP A 121 -1.95 10.23 15.64
N ILE A 122 -2.27 9.91 14.39
CA ILE A 122 -2.99 10.79 13.46
C ILE A 122 -4.36 11.18 14.03
N VAL A 123 -5.11 10.19 14.51
CA VAL A 123 -6.46 10.40 15.07
C VAL A 123 -6.38 11.19 16.37
N ILE A 124 -5.46 10.82 17.25
CA ILE A 124 -5.21 11.53 18.52
C ILE A 124 -4.82 12.97 18.26
N PHE A 125 -3.92 13.23 17.30
CA PHE A 125 -3.53 14.59 16.92
C PHE A 125 -4.71 15.41 16.38
N ALA A 126 -5.53 14.83 15.52
CA ALA A 126 -6.70 15.52 14.98
C ALA A 126 -7.74 15.85 16.05
N MET A 127 -7.99 14.93 16.99
CA MET A 127 -9.02 15.12 18.04
C MET A 127 -8.50 15.96 19.19
N ASP A 128 -7.34 15.65 19.79
CA ASP A 128 -6.88 16.25 21.04
C ASP A 128 -6.12 17.58 20.80
N TYR A 129 -5.42 17.74 19.67
CA TYR A 129 -4.61 18.93 19.40
C TYR A 129 -5.31 19.94 18.47
N ILE A 130 -6.15 19.47 17.53
CA ILE A 130 -6.86 20.36 16.60
C ILE A 130 -8.34 20.51 17.00
N GLY A 131 -8.86 19.61 17.87
CA GLY A 131 -10.24 19.69 18.37
C GLY A 131 -11.28 19.15 17.40
N MET A 132 -10.91 18.18 16.55
CA MET A 132 -11.85 17.54 15.64
C MET A 132 -12.75 16.53 16.34
N SER A 133 -14.03 16.46 15.96
CA SER A 133 -14.91 15.38 16.39
C SER A 133 -14.57 14.06 15.71
N ALA A 134 -15.01 12.93 16.28
CA ALA A 134 -14.79 11.61 15.68
C ALA A 134 -15.47 11.50 14.32
N GLN A 135 -16.63 12.13 14.13
CA GLN A 135 -17.31 12.20 12.83
C GLN A 135 -16.48 12.96 11.80
N GLN A 136 -15.87 14.10 12.18
CA GLN A 136 -15.00 14.86 11.30
C GLN A 136 -13.77 14.04 10.87
N VAL A 137 -13.17 13.27 11.79
CA VAL A 137 -12.09 12.34 11.46
C VAL A 137 -12.57 11.24 10.50
N GLY A 138 -13.78 10.75 10.69
CA GLY A 138 -14.44 9.82 9.76
C GLY A 138 -14.57 10.40 8.35
N ILE A 139 -15.02 11.66 8.23
CA ILE A 139 -15.11 12.38 6.94
C ILE A 139 -13.72 12.54 6.30
N LEU A 140 -12.69 12.91 7.08
CA LEU A 140 -11.32 13.01 6.59
C LEU A 140 -10.81 11.68 6.02
N THR A 141 -11.10 10.57 6.70
CA THR A 141 -10.75 9.23 6.21
C THR A 141 -11.51 8.88 4.91
N THR A 142 -12.74 9.32 4.79
CA THR A 142 -13.52 9.16 3.54
C THR A 142 -12.91 9.96 2.39
N ILE A 143 -12.46 11.20 2.65
CA ILE A 143 -11.73 12.02 1.68
C ILE A 143 -10.45 11.30 1.22
N GLU A 144 -9.68 10.72 2.15
CA GLU A 144 -8.50 9.90 1.82
C GLU A 144 -8.87 8.76 0.87
N MET A 145 -9.90 7.98 1.21
CA MET A 145 -10.32 6.82 0.41
C MET A 145 -10.85 7.24 -0.97
N LEU A 146 -11.56 8.36 -1.04
CA LEU A 146 -12.03 8.91 -2.30
C LEU A 146 -10.86 9.32 -3.19
N ALA A 147 -9.91 10.09 -2.65
CA ALA A 147 -8.71 10.51 -3.37
C ALA A 147 -7.89 9.28 -3.85
N ALA A 148 -7.72 8.27 -2.99
CA ALA A 148 -7.07 7.02 -3.34
C ALA A 148 -7.77 6.30 -4.50
N THR A 149 -9.10 6.24 -4.47
CA THR A 149 -9.87 5.53 -5.50
C THR A 149 -9.81 6.26 -6.85
N LEU A 150 -9.94 7.59 -6.82
CA LEU A 150 -9.91 8.40 -8.04
C LEU A 150 -8.54 8.42 -8.71
N CYS A 151 -7.45 8.35 -7.94
CA CYS A 151 -6.11 8.43 -8.50
C CYS A 151 -5.60 7.10 -9.09
N ILE A 152 -6.11 5.94 -8.66
CA ILE A 152 -5.57 4.62 -9.08
C ILE A 152 -5.75 4.38 -10.58
N ILE A 153 -6.95 4.67 -11.13
CA ILE A 153 -7.27 4.37 -12.54
C ILE A 153 -6.37 5.20 -13.49
N PRO A 154 -6.33 6.55 -13.39
CA PRO A 154 -5.46 7.33 -14.25
C PRO A 154 -3.98 7.01 -14.03
N ALA A 155 -3.56 6.80 -12.78
CA ALA A 155 -2.18 6.47 -12.47
C ALA A 155 -1.72 5.16 -13.12
N SER A 156 -2.53 4.12 -13.09
CA SER A 156 -2.22 2.82 -13.71
C SER A 156 -2.09 2.96 -15.23
N HIS A 157 -3.01 3.68 -15.87
CA HIS A 157 -2.98 3.92 -17.30
C HIS A 157 -1.71 4.66 -17.74
N TYR A 158 -1.36 5.74 -17.05
CA TYR A 158 -0.15 6.51 -17.36
C TYR A 158 1.15 5.76 -17.02
N ALA A 159 1.14 4.92 -15.97
CA ALA A 159 2.31 4.15 -15.58
C ALA A 159 2.72 3.11 -16.64
N ASP A 160 1.75 2.52 -17.33
CA ASP A 160 2.02 1.58 -18.43
C ASP A 160 2.63 2.31 -19.64
N ARG A 161 2.28 3.59 -19.86
CA ARG A 161 2.78 4.38 -20.99
C ARG A 161 4.14 5.04 -20.74
N TYR A 162 4.36 5.59 -19.54
CA TYR A 162 5.56 6.39 -19.20
C TYR A 162 6.57 5.64 -18.34
N GLY A 163 6.28 4.38 -18.01
CA GLY A 163 7.11 3.56 -17.14
C GLY A 163 6.70 3.67 -15.67
N ARG A 164 7.00 2.66 -14.89
CA ARG A 164 6.50 2.46 -13.51
C ARG A 164 7.29 3.23 -12.44
N GLU A 165 8.58 3.45 -12.68
CA GLU A 165 9.48 4.06 -11.69
C GLU A 165 9.09 5.48 -11.26
N PRO A 166 8.70 6.42 -12.16
CA PRO A 166 8.29 7.75 -11.76
C PRO A 166 7.07 7.76 -10.84
N PHE A 167 6.13 6.83 -11.06
CA PHE A 167 4.92 6.72 -10.25
C PHE A 167 5.22 6.23 -8.83
N VAL A 168 6.20 5.34 -8.67
CA VAL A 168 6.69 4.93 -7.36
C VAL A 168 7.36 6.11 -6.63
N ILE A 169 8.13 6.94 -7.35
CA ILE A 169 8.74 8.14 -6.75
C ILE A 169 7.67 9.12 -6.26
N VAL A 170 6.64 9.39 -7.09
CA VAL A 170 5.51 10.26 -6.68
C VAL A 170 4.83 9.72 -5.42
N THR A 171 4.55 8.42 -5.37
CA THR A 171 3.99 7.77 -4.17
C THR A 171 4.86 7.98 -2.95
N PHE A 172 6.17 7.82 -3.06
CA PHE A 172 7.11 8.00 -1.96
C PHE A 172 7.15 9.46 -1.48
N ILE A 173 7.04 10.40 -2.40
CA ILE A 173 6.91 11.84 -2.07
C ILE A 173 5.60 12.09 -1.32
N MET A 174 4.47 11.53 -1.76
CA MET A 174 3.18 11.69 -1.06
C MET A 174 3.21 11.12 0.36
N PHE A 175 3.83 9.94 0.56
CA PHE A 175 4.07 9.40 1.91
C PHE A 175 4.87 10.36 2.80
N THR A 176 5.89 10.98 2.24
CA THR A 176 6.78 11.90 2.96
C THR A 176 6.09 13.24 3.27
N LEU A 177 5.30 13.76 2.34
CA LEU A 177 4.60 15.03 2.51
C LEU A 177 3.46 14.94 3.55
N PHE A 178 2.84 13.79 3.70
CA PHE A 178 1.69 13.61 4.58
C PHE A 178 1.98 13.99 6.03
N PRO A 179 2.97 13.44 6.75
CA PRO A 179 3.23 13.81 8.13
C PRO A 179 3.64 15.28 8.29
N ILE A 180 4.27 15.88 7.29
CA ILE A 180 4.61 17.31 7.28
C ILE A 180 3.34 18.15 7.17
N SER A 181 2.46 17.84 6.20
CA SER A 181 1.19 18.54 6.02
C SER A 181 0.28 18.39 7.23
N LEU A 182 0.28 17.22 7.88
CA LEU A 182 -0.47 16.98 9.09
C LEU A 182 0.01 17.89 10.24
N LEU A 183 1.33 17.96 10.46
CA LEU A 183 1.92 18.82 11.50
C LEU A 183 1.61 20.30 11.29
N MET A 184 1.51 20.75 10.03
CA MET A 184 1.16 22.14 9.70
C MET A 184 -0.33 22.43 9.79
N SER A 185 -1.18 21.40 9.90
CA SER A 185 -2.64 21.58 9.93
C SER A 185 -3.12 22.17 11.25
N ARG A 186 -4.04 23.15 11.16
CA ARG A 186 -4.66 23.83 12.31
C ARG A 186 -6.19 23.93 12.17
N SER A 187 -6.75 23.40 11.08
CA SER A 187 -8.18 23.47 10.77
C SER A 187 -8.64 22.24 10.03
N PHE A 188 -9.95 22.02 9.98
CA PHE A 188 -10.54 20.95 9.19
C PHE A 188 -10.12 20.97 7.72
N SER A 189 -10.12 22.15 7.09
CA SER A 189 -9.74 22.30 5.68
C SER A 189 -8.27 21.93 5.44
N ALA A 190 -7.36 22.31 6.34
CA ALA A 190 -5.96 21.94 6.25
C ALA A 190 -5.78 20.42 6.43
N LEU A 191 -6.51 19.80 7.37
CA LEU A 191 -6.54 18.36 7.52
C LEU A 191 -7.10 17.66 6.28
N ALA A 192 -8.16 18.21 5.65
CA ALA A 192 -8.71 17.63 4.43
C ALA A 192 -7.69 17.61 3.29
N ILE A 193 -6.85 18.64 3.17
CA ILE A 193 -5.73 18.66 2.22
C ILE A 193 -4.69 17.59 2.60
N ALA A 194 -4.32 17.49 3.87
CA ALA A 194 -3.37 16.46 4.33
C ALA A 194 -3.89 15.03 4.06
N PHE A 195 -5.16 14.76 4.32
CA PHE A 195 -5.78 13.46 4.05
C PHE A 195 -5.94 13.19 2.55
N THR A 196 -6.13 14.22 1.73
CA THR A 196 -6.07 14.09 0.26
C THR A 196 -4.66 13.66 -0.18
N ILE A 197 -3.60 14.31 0.32
CA ILE A 197 -2.20 13.92 0.07
C ILE A 197 -1.97 12.47 0.50
N ARG A 198 -2.52 12.07 1.64
CA ARG A 198 -2.46 10.69 2.12
C ARG A 198 -3.16 9.71 1.18
N GLY A 199 -4.29 10.07 0.60
CA GLY A 199 -4.97 9.27 -0.42
C GLY A 199 -4.14 9.13 -1.70
N LEU A 200 -3.46 10.20 -2.13
CA LEU A 200 -2.61 10.19 -3.31
C LEU A 200 -1.37 9.29 -3.19
N LYS A 201 -1.03 8.78 -2.01
CA LYS A 201 0.02 7.75 -1.83
C LYS A 201 -0.27 6.48 -2.63
N GLU A 202 -1.54 6.21 -2.95
CA GLU A 202 -1.94 5.03 -3.74
C GLU A 202 -1.63 5.18 -5.24
N PHE A 203 -1.20 6.38 -5.68
CA PHE A 203 -0.93 6.71 -7.09
C PHE A 203 0.01 5.73 -7.79
N GLY A 204 1.09 5.31 -7.14
CA GLY A 204 2.05 4.35 -7.71
C GLY A 204 2.07 2.99 -7.01
N ASP A 205 1.09 2.66 -6.17
CA ASP A 205 1.07 1.35 -5.48
C ASP A 205 0.93 0.18 -6.46
N THR A 206 0.13 0.32 -7.51
CA THR A 206 0.02 -0.66 -8.59
C THR A 206 1.33 -0.82 -9.35
N SER A 207 2.02 0.30 -9.64
CA SER A 207 3.33 0.32 -10.29
C SER A 207 4.40 -0.36 -9.44
N ARG A 208 4.42 -0.10 -8.13
CA ARG A 208 5.32 -0.74 -7.17
C ARG A 208 5.10 -2.26 -7.13
N LYS A 209 3.84 -2.71 -7.04
CA LYS A 209 3.50 -4.15 -7.10
C LYS A 209 3.95 -4.78 -8.41
N ALA A 210 3.75 -4.10 -9.54
CA ALA A 210 4.18 -4.57 -10.84
C ALA A 210 5.72 -4.65 -10.95
N LEU A 211 6.47 -3.75 -10.33
CA LEU A 211 7.93 -3.85 -10.23
C LEU A 211 8.38 -5.06 -9.39
N ILE A 212 7.74 -5.31 -8.24
CA ILE A 212 8.04 -6.49 -7.42
C ILE A 212 7.82 -7.79 -8.21
N ILE A 213 6.71 -7.87 -8.96
CA ILE A 213 6.40 -9.00 -9.83
C ILE A 213 7.46 -9.14 -10.94
N GLY A 214 7.84 -8.02 -11.58
CA GLY A 214 8.83 -8.01 -12.68
C GLY A 214 10.25 -8.36 -12.23
N TYR A 215 10.61 -8.08 -10.97
CA TYR A 215 11.91 -8.45 -10.40
C TYR A 215 11.95 -9.88 -9.85
N SER A 216 10.80 -10.58 -9.81
CA SER A 216 10.69 -11.95 -9.31
C SER A 216 10.87 -12.95 -10.44
N GLU A 217 11.63 -14.03 -10.21
CA GLU A 217 11.80 -15.13 -11.16
C GLU A 217 10.44 -15.83 -11.41
N PRO A 218 10.08 -16.13 -12.68
CA PRO A 218 8.77 -16.70 -13.02
C PRO A 218 8.43 -17.97 -12.25
N GLU A 219 9.40 -18.89 -12.09
CA GLU A 219 9.23 -20.21 -11.48
C GLU A 219 8.99 -20.12 -9.96
N ARG A 220 9.51 -19.06 -9.30
CA ARG A 220 9.47 -18.87 -7.84
C ARG A 220 8.79 -17.56 -7.43
N ARG A 221 8.06 -16.95 -8.34
CA ARG A 221 7.44 -15.61 -8.14
C ARG A 221 6.64 -15.51 -6.85
N GLY A 222 5.78 -16.47 -6.55
CA GLY A 222 4.97 -16.48 -5.34
C GLY A 222 5.81 -16.51 -4.05
N GLN A 223 6.87 -17.30 -4.02
CA GLN A 223 7.78 -17.43 -2.89
C GLN A 223 8.58 -16.12 -2.67
N MET A 224 9.10 -15.53 -3.74
CA MET A 224 9.87 -14.28 -3.68
C MET A 224 9.00 -13.11 -3.22
N ILE A 225 7.78 -12.98 -3.76
CA ILE A 225 6.82 -11.95 -3.34
C ILE A 225 6.41 -12.16 -1.88
N GLY A 226 6.13 -13.40 -1.47
CA GLY A 226 5.82 -13.72 -0.07
C GLY A 226 6.96 -13.36 0.88
N ALA A 227 8.20 -13.71 0.54
CA ALA A 227 9.38 -13.35 1.32
C ALA A 227 9.60 -11.82 1.39
N TYR A 228 9.38 -11.10 0.28
CA TYR A 228 9.48 -9.64 0.23
C TYR A 228 8.51 -8.99 1.23
N TYR A 229 7.24 -9.35 1.19
CA TYR A 229 6.23 -8.77 2.08
C TYR A 229 6.46 -9.20 3.54
N LEU A 230 6.86 -10.44 3.79
CA LEU A 230 7.13 -10.92 5.14
C LEU A 230 8.27 -10.12 5.80
N VAL A 231 9.39 -9.94 5.11
CA VAL A 231 10.51 -9.13 5.63
C VAL A 231 10.09 -7.70 5.86
N ARG A 232 9.46 -7.10 4.85
CA ARG A 232 8.99 -5.71 4.95
C ARG A 232 8.08 -5.52 6.16
N ASP A 233 7.04 -6.34 6.28
CA ASP A 233 6.00 -6.14 7.29
C ASP A 233 6.50 -6.49 8.70
N LEU A 234 7.38 -7.49 8.83
CA LEU A 234 8.03 -7.83 10.09
C LEU A 234 8.90 -6.66 10.59
N VAL A 235 9.71 -6.08 9.73
CA VAL A 235 10.56 -4.94 10.09
C VAL A 235 9.70 -3.71 10.37
N VAL A 236 8.74 -3.39 9.50
CA VAL A 236 7.86 -2.21 9.64
C VAL A 236 6.96 -2.29 10.87
N SER A 237 6.62 -3.49 11.37
CA SER A 237 5.82 -3.63 12.59
C SER A 237 6.48 -2.98 13.82
N THR A 238 7.81 -2.94 13.88
CA THR A 238 8.55 -2.25 14.94
C THR A 238 8.38 -0.74 14.90
N GLY A 239 7.93 -0.19 13.78
CA GLY A 239 7.64 1.25 13.62
C GLY A 239 6.57 1.77 14.57
N ALA A 240 5.64 0.91 15.02
CA ALA A 240 4.65 1.30 16.02
C ALA A 240 5.29 1.60 17.39
N ILE A 241 6.31 0.83 17.78
CA ILE A 241 7.08 1.04 19.02
C ILE A 241 7.88 2.35 18.92
N LEU A 242 8.57 2.55 17.81
CA LEU A 242 9.28 3.81 17.54
C LEU A 242 8.31 4.99 17.55
N GLY A 243 7.12 4.84 16.97
CA GLY A 243 6.08 5.87 16.98
C GLY A 243 5.61 6.23 18.39
N ALA A 244 5.40 5.23 19.24
CA ALA A 244 5.02 5.46 20.63
C ALA A 244 6.12 6.20 21.43
N TYR A 245 7.37 5.85 21.21
CA TYR A 245 8.51 6.52 21.83
C TYR A 245 8.63 7.98 21.38
N LEU A 246 8.59 8.24 20.07
CA LEU A 246 8.66 9.60 19.53
C LEU A 246 7.48 10.47 19.94
N TRP A 247 6.28 9.87 20.09
CA TRP A 247 5.10 10.58 20.56
C TRP A 247 5.23 11.07 22.01
N LYS A 248 5.86 10.29 22.88
CA LYS A 248 6.15 10.72 24.26
C LYS A 248 7.06 11.95 24.32
N LEU A 249 7.92 12.12 23.32
CA LEU A 249 8.80 13.29 23.20
C LEU A 249 8.08 14.49 22.59
N GLY A 250 6.93 14.28 21.94
CA GLY A 250 6.06 15.30 21.37
C GLY A 250 5.58 14.97 19.96
N PRO A 251 4.39 15.50 19.57
CA PRO A 251 3.83 15.26 18.23
C PRO A 251 4.76 15.68 17.10
N ALA A 252 5.46 16.82 17.26
CA ALA A 252 6.38 17.32 16.25
C ALA A 252 7.51 16.32 15.96
N LEU A 253 8.09 15.71 16.99
CA LEU A 253 9.16 14.72 16.83
C LEU A 253 8.65 13.44 16.18
N ASN A 254 7.42 13.03 16.46
CA ASN A 254 6.80 11.88 15.82
C ASN A 254 6.63 12.10 14.31
N PHE A 255 6.01 13.21 13.91
CA PHE A 255 5.74 13.51 12.49
C PHE A 255 7.00 13.88 11.70
N LEU A 256 7.92 14.66 12.28
CA LEU A 256 9.20 15.00 11.63
C LEU A 256 10.12 13.76 11.52
N GLY A 257 10.16 12.91 12.56
CA GLY A 257 10.88 11.66 12.51
C GLY A 257 10.35 10.72 11.42
N ALA A 258 9.02 10.62 11.29
CA ALA A 258 8.39 9.90 10.20
C ALA A 258 8.75 10.50 8.83
N ALA A 259 8.67 11.82 8.68
CA ALA A 259 9.03 12.51 7.44
C ALA A 259 10.51 12.29 7.08
N ALA A 260 11.43 12.33 8.04
CA ALA A 260 12.85 12.09 7.82
C ALA A 260 13.11 10.69 7.24
N LEU A 261 12.42 9.65 7.76
CA LEU A 261 12.47 8.30 7.20
C LEU A 261 11.92 8.26 5.78
N GLY A 262 10.84 9.00 5.50
CA GLY A 262 10.26 9.14 4.16
C GLY A 262 11.23 9.80 3.18
N VAL A 263 11.87 10.90 3.57
CA VAL A 263 12.92 11.58 2.77
C VAL A 263 14.06 10.63 2.48
N ALA A 264 14.56 9.92 3.51
CA ALA A 264 15.66 8.96 3.35
C ALA A 264 15.31 7.85 2.36
N GLY A 265 14.10 7.24 2.47
CA GLY A 265 13.60 6.22 1.56
C GLY A 265 13.44 6.73 0.13
N THR A 266 12.90 7.93 -0.04
CA THR A 266 12.70 8.56 -1.36
C THR A 266 14.03 8.86 -2.03
N ILE A 267 14.96 9.49 -1.33
CA ILE A 267 16.30 9.82 -1.86
C ILE A 267 17.06 8.52 -2.21
N PHE A 268 17.00 7.53 -1.34
CA PHE A 268 17.65 6.24 -1.59
C PHE A 268 17.12 5.59 -2.86
N TYR A 269 15.80 5.57 -3.05
CA TYR A 269 15.16 5.01 -4.24
C TYR A 269 15.58 5.76 -5.50
N ILE A 270 15.50 7.09 -5.51
CA ILE A 270 15.86 7.93 -6.66
C ILE A 270 17.32 7.71 -7.05
N ARG A 271 18.25 7.74 -6.08
CA ARG A 271 19.69 7.56 -6.35
C ARG A 271 20.00 6.18 -6.91
N THR A 272 19.40 5.15 -6.34
CA THR A 272 19.66 3.76 -6.77
C THR A 272 19.05 3.44 -8.12
N THR A 273 17.87 3.97 -8.43
CA THR A 273 17.20 3.81 -9.72
C THR A 273 17.99 4.53 -10.83
N ARG A 274 18.41 5.77 -10.59
CA ARG A 274 19.24 6.52 -11.57
C ARG A 274 20.56 5.79 -11.87
N ARG A 275 21.26 5.28 -10.86
CA ARG A 275 22.49 4.51 -11.05
C ARG A 275 22.28 3.26 -11.91
N SER A 276 21.23 2.50 -11.64
CA SER A 276 20.90 1.31 -12.43
C SER A 276 20.62 1.63 -13.89
N ARG A 277 19.92 2.72 -14.15
CA ARG A 277 19.61 3.20 -15.51
C ARG A 277 20.87 3.64 -16.25
N GLN A 278 21.76 4.37 -15.60
CA GLN A 278 23.04 4.78 -16.19
C GLN A 278 23.92 3.58 -16.51
N SER A 279 24.05 2.62 -15.60
CA SER A 279 24.84 1.40 -15.84
C SER A 279 24.28 0.58 -17.01
N ALA A 280 22.95 0.46 -17.11
CA ALA A 280 22.31 -0.24 -18.24
C ALA A 280 22.58 0.46 -19.58
N LEU A 281 22.50 1.79 -19.63
CA LEU A 281 22.80 2.58 -20.83
C LEU A 281 24.28 2.47 -21.23
N THR A 282 25.19 2.50 -20.27
CA THR A 282 26.63 2.34 -20.53
C THR A 282 26.94 0.95 -21.09
N ASN A 283 26.37 -0.10 -20.51
CA ASN A 283 26.54 -1.47 -21.01
C ASN A 283 26.00 -1.63 -22.42
N LEU A 284 24.80 -1.09 -22.70
CA LEU A 284 24.21 -1.13 -24.05
C LEU A 284 25.10 -0.40 -25.08
N LYS A 285 25.64 0.76 -24.71
CA LYS A 285 26.55 1.52 -25.56
C LYS A 285 27.82 0.72 -25.89
N ASN A 286 28.43 0.10 -24.86
CA ASN A 286 29.61 -0.73 -25.04
C ASN A 286 29.35 -1.97 -25.91
N GLU A 287 28.19 -2.60 -25.75
CA GLU A 287 27.78 -3.73 -26.62
C GLU A 287 27.60 -3.30 -28.08
N LEU A 288 26.99 -2.14 -28.33
CA LEU A 288 26.82 -1.60 -29.66
C LEU A 288 28.17 -1.23 -30.29
N GLU A 289 29.10 -0.66 -29.57
CA GLU A 289 30.46 -0.36 -30.03
C GLU A 289 31.25 -1.65 -30.37
N THR A 290 31.15 -2.67 -29.51
CA THR A 290 31.80 -3.97 -29.73
C THR A 290 31.24 -4.68 -30.95
N ARG A 291 29.94 -4.60 -31.20
CA ARG A 291 29.32 -5.12 -32.42
C ARG A 291 29.80 -4.37 -33.66
N ARG A 292 29.88 -3.03 -33.58
CA ARG A 292 30.32 -2.19 -34.68
C ARG A 292 31.79 -2.45 -35.10
N THR A 293 32.66 -2.76 -34.12
CA THR A 293 34.08 -3.11 -34.40
C THR A 293 34.23 -4.52 -34.98
N ARG A 294 33.30 -5.43 -34.75
CA ARG A 294 33.34 -6.81 -35.24
C ARG A 294 32.93 -6.91 -36.73
N TRP A 295 32.28 -5.88 -37.27
CA TRP A 295 31.85 -5.80 -38.66
C TRP A 295 32.76 -4.92 -39.55
N LYS A 296 33.83 -4.39 -39.00
CA LYS A 296 34.96 -3.77 -39.73
C LYS A 296 36.14 -4.75 -39.85
#